data_3b5aaf2dd94b3d35dab9a56522a16869
#
_entry.id   3b5aaf2dd94b3d35dab9a56522a16869
#
_cell.length_a   1.000
_cell.length_b   1.000
_cell.length_c   1.000
_cell.angle_alpha   90.00
_cell.angle_beta   90.00
_cell.angle_gamma   90.00
#
_symmetry.space_group_name_H-M   'P 1'
#
loop_
_entity.id
_entity.type
_entity.pdbx_description
1 polymer ?
#
loop_
_entity_poly.entity_id
_entity_poly.type
_entity_poly.pdbx_seq_one_letter_code
_entity_poly.pdbx_strand_id
1 'polypeptide(L)'
;EIMKDLDECRDYYGPYVSRVFFADGDALVVKTELLLELLAYVHKNFPYVERITSYGTAKDVLAKSEEDLKALAAAGLEMVYIGAESGDDRVLEHIHKDVTAAQIAAAGQKLKRCGIKTSVTLISGLGGRKGIREHAIKSAELINQMNPEYASFLTLRLYEGTQMNEEVKSGEMELITPDEIVEEMELFLTHIDSPGTIFRTNHASNYVVLAGTFNEDIPKMLAQLEDAKKRQRYRLEEWRRHI
;
A
#
# COMPACT_ATOMS: atom_id res chain seq x y z
N GLU A 1 -0.89 -27.97 -1.98
CA GLU A 1 -1.43 -27.32 -0.77
C GLU A 1 -2.42 -26.23 -1.17
N ILE A 2 -2.04 -25.13 -1.86
CA ILE A 2 -2.92 -24.01 -2.24
C ILE A 2 -4.19 -24.47 -3.01
N MET A 3 -4.08 -25.41 -3.94
CA MET A 3 -5.25 -25.91 -4.69
C MET A 3 -6.22 -26.65 -3.77
N LYS A 4 -5.73 -27.35 -2.73
CA LYS A 4 -6.58 -27.98 -1.72
C LYS A 4 -7.30 -26.94 -0.86
N ASP A 5 -6.60 -25.85 -0.49
CA ASP A 5 -7.19 -24.75 0.26
C ASP A 5 -8.30 -24.06 -0.58
N LEU A 6 -8.08 -23.91 -1.89
CA LEU A 6 -9.10 -23.41 -2.82
C LEU A 6 -10.30 -24.35 -2.94
N ASP A 7 -10.09 -25.68 -2.92
CA ASP A 7 -11.19 -26.66 -2.87
C ASP A 7 -12.00 -26.53 -1.57
N GLU A 8 -11.32 -26.43 -0.43
CA GLU A 8 -11.98 -26.23 0.87
C GLU A 8 -12.77 -24.92 0.92
N CYS A 9 -12.21 -23.84 0.36
CA CYS A 9 -12.91 -22.57 0.21
C CYS A 9 -14.16 -22.71 -0.68
N ARG A 10 -14.07 -23.42 -1.81
CA ARG A 10 -15.21 -23.66 -2.70
C ARG A 10 -16.29 -24.47 -1.99
N ASP A 11 -15.90 -25.52 -1.28
CA ASP A 11 -16.84 -26.39 -0.58
C ASP A 11 -17.55 -25.66 0.57
N TYR A 12 -16.89 -24.68 1.20
CA TYR A 12 -17.46 -23.87 2.28
C TYR A 12 -18.30 -22.69 1.79
N TYR A 13 -17.78 -21.88 0.83
CA TYR A 13 -18.43 -20.65 0.36
C TYR A 13 -19.28 -20.85 -0.91
N GLY A 14 -19.16 -22.00 -1.56
CA GLY A 14 -19.79 -22.27 -2.86
C GLY A 14 -19.12 -21.50 -4.01
N PRO A 15 -19.73 -21.52 -5.21
CA PRO A 15 -19.16 -20.94 -6.41
C PRO A 15 -19.29 -19.40 -6.51
N TYR A 16 -20.01 -18.77 -5.58
CA TYR A 16 -20.37 -17.33 -5.66
C TYR A 16 -19.33 -16.37 -5.13
N VAL A 17 -18.08 -16.83 -4.99
CA VAL A 17 -16.94 -15.97 -4.64
C VAL A 17 -16.67 -15.01 -5.78
N SER A 18 -16.78 -13.70 -5.53
CA SER A 18 -16.54 -12.66 -6.54
C SER A 18 -15.13 -12.07 -6.49
N ARG A 19 -14.38 -12.28 -5.39
CA ARG A 19 -13.04 -11.71 -5.19
C ARG A 19 -12.11 -12.73 -4.55
N VAL A 20 -10.92 -12.87 -5.14
CA VAL A 20 -9.84 -13.71 -4.60
C VAL A 20 -8.62 -12.85 -4.37
N PHE A 21 -7.98 -13.02 -3.24
CA PHE A 21 -6.74 -12.33 -2.88
C PHE A 21 -5.65 -13.35 -2.56
N PHE A 22 -4.57 -13.34 -3.32
CA PHE A 22 -3.38 -14.12 -3.01
C PHE A 22 -2.57 -13.37 -1.96
N ALA A 23 -2.73 -13.80 -0.73
CA ALA A 23 -2.08 -13.26 0.46
C ALA A 23 -0.69 -13.91 0.67
N ASP A 24 -0.22 -13.85 1.89
CA ASP A 24 0.97 -14.54 2.38
C ASP A 24 2.30 -13.92 1.89
N GLY A 25 2.38 -12.59 2.01
CA GLY A 25 3.60 -11.81 1.84
C GLY A 25 3.85 -11.38 0.39
N ASP A 26 4.30 -12.27 -0.48
CA ASP A 26 4.60 -11.96 -1.87
C ASP A 26 4.27 -13.12 -2.81
N ALA A 27 3.14 -13.00 -3.49
CA ALA A 27 2.75 -14.02 -4.47
C ALA A 27 3.60 -13.96 -5.75
N LEU A 28 4.20 -12.81 -6.07
CA LEU A 28 4.98 -12.65 -7.29
C LEU A 28 6.37 -13.29 -7.24
N VAL A 29 6.86 -13.70 -6.07
CA VAL A 29 8.08 -14.52 -5.95
C VAL A 29 7.90 -15.88 -6.61
N VAL A 30 6.66 -16.37 -6.69
CA VAL A 30 6.31 -17.67 -7.29
C VAL A 30 6.56 -17.64 -8.80
N LYS A 31 7.00 -18.78 -9.36
CA LYS A 31 7.19 -18.93 -10.81
C LYS A 31 5.92 -18.63 -11.58
N THR A 32 6.06 -17.96 -12.72
CA THR A 32 4.93 -17.50 -13.54
C THR A 32 4.03 -18.65 -13.98
N GLU A 33 4.60 -19.80 -14.36
CA GLU A 33 3.84 -20.98 -14.80
C GLU A 33 2.88 -21.46 -13.68
N LEU A 34 3.37 -21.49 -12.43
CA LEU A 34 2.54 -21.92 -11.31
C LEU A 34 1.45 -20.90 -10.98
N LEU A 35 1.74 -19.59 -11.09
CA LEU A 35 0.71 -18.55 -10.93
C LEU A 35 -0.36 -18.65 -12.01
N LEU A 36 0.02 -18.95 -13.26
CA LEU A 36 -0.93 -19.18 -14.36
C LEU A 36 -1.83 -20.40 -14.08
N GLU A 37 -1.25 -21.50 -13.58
CA GLU A 37 -2.02 -22.68 -13.16
C GLU A 37 -3.01 -22.34 -12.03
N LEU A 38 -2.59 -21.54 -11.03
CA LEU A 38 -3.45 -21.11 -9.93
C LEU A 38 -4.58 -20.20 -10.42
N LEU A 39 -4.29 -19.25 -11.30
CA LEU A 39 -5.31 -18.36 -11.89
C LEU A 39 -6.35 -19.17 -12.69
N ALA A 40 -5.90 -20.10 -13.52
CA ALA A 40 -6.79 -21.00 -14.27
C ALA A 40 -7.65 -21.85 -13.32
N TYR A 41 -7.06 -22.34 -12.21
CA TYR A 41 -7.77 -23.12 -11.21
C TYR A 41 -8.83 -22.29 -10.48
N VAL A 42 -8.53 -21.03 -10.14
CA VAL A 42 -9.51 -20.10 -9.55
C VAL A 42 -10.68 -19.90 -10.50
N HIS A 43 -10.45 -19.55 -11.77
CA HIS A 43 -11.53 -19.34 -12.73
C HIS A 43 -12.39 -20.58 -12.97
N LYS A 44 -11.78 -21.78 -12.93
CA LYS A 44 -12.50 -23.06 -13.08
C LYS A 44 -13.43 -23.32 -11.88
N ASN A 45 -13.00 -23.02 -10.67
CA ASN A 45 -13.71 -23.37 -9.43
C ASN A 45 -14.62 -22.26 -8.91
N PHE A 46 -14.37 -21.01 -9.31
CA PHE A 46 -15.14 -19.83 -8.92
C PHE A 46 -15.57 -19.03 -10.18
N PRO A 47 -16.59 -19.52 -10.90
CA PRO A 47 -16.98 -18.94 -12.21
C PRO A 47 -17.52 -17.51 -12.11
N TYR A 48 -17.85 -17.03 -10.91
CA TYR A 48 -18.32 -15.66 -10.64
C TYR A 48 -17.22 -14.73 -10.13
N VAL A 49 -15.94 -15.17 -10.18
CA VAL A 49 -14.84 -14.31 -9.77
C VAL A 49 -14.68 -13.14 -10.75
N GLU A 50 -14.79 -11.94 -10.21
CA GLU A 50 -14.68 -10.67 -10.94
C GLU A 50 -13.30 -10.04 -10.77
N ARG A 51 -12.60 -10.39 -9.67
CA ARG A 51 -11.33 -9.77 -9.34
C ARG A 51 -10.39 -10.74 -8.64
N ILE A 52 -9.19 -10.86 -9.18
CA ILE A 52 -8.07 -11.56 -8.53
C ILE A 52 -6.96 -10.55 -8.31
N THR A 53 -6.48 -10.47 -7.08
CA THR A 53 -5.43 -9.54 -6.67
C THR A 53 -4.39 -10.27 -5.82
N SER A 54 -3.20 -9.68 -5.67
CA SER A 54 -2.14 -10.26 -4.84
C SER A 54 -1.31 -9.20 -4.15
N TYR A 55 -0.60 -9.59 -3.10
CA TYR A 55 0.60 -8.86 -2.70
C TYR A 55 1.74 -9.10 -3.68
N GLY A 56 2.65 -8.12 -3.77
CA GLY A 56 3.88 -8.23 -4.52
C GLY A 56 4.88 -7.18 -4.07
N THR A 57 6.17 -7.51 -4.09
CA THR A 57 7.23 -6.54 -3.84
C THR A 57 7.68 -5.87 -5.13
N ALA A 58 8.23 -4.64 -5.02
CA ALA A 58 8.84 -3.97 -6.17
C ALA A 58 9.98 -4.80 -6.78
N LYS A 59 10.74 -5.51 -5.93
CA LYS A 59 11.83 -6.40 -6.33
C LYS A 59 11.35 -7.53 -7.25
N ASP A 60 10.28 -8.22 -6.86
CA ASP A 60 9.77 -9.36 -7.61
C ASP A 60 9.03 -8.93 -8.88
N VAL A 61 8.33 -7.80 -8.85
CA VAL A 61 7.79 -7.17 -10.07
C VAL A 61 8.92 -6.86 -11.07
N LEU A 62 10.03 -6.30 -10.62
CA LEU A 62 11.17 -5.98 -11.48
C LEU A 62 11.88 -7.23 -12.02
N ALA A 63 11.92 -8.29 -11.24
CA ALA A 63 12.55 -9.57 -11.61
C ALA A 63 11.77 -10.34 -12.70
N LYS A 64 10.42 -10.25 -12.73
CA LYS A 64 9.62 -10.87 -13.79
C LYS A 64 9.81 -10.17 -15.13
N SER A 65 9.73 -10.90 -16.25
CA SER A 65 9.70 -10.29 -17.59
C SER A 65 8.39 -9.54 -17.83
N GLU A 66 8.35 -8.62 -18.80
CA GLU A 66 7.08 -7.99 -19.20
C GLU A 66 6.13 -8.99 -19.84
N GLU A 67 6.67 -10.00 -20.53
CA GLU A 67 5.91 -11.11 -21.12
C GLU A 67 5.19 -11.92 -20.04
N ASP A 68 5.89 -12.24 -18.95
CA ASP A 68 5.30 -12.92 -17.78
C ASP A 68 4.16 -12.10 -17.15
N LEU A 69 4.41 -10.82 -16.90
CA LEU A 69 3.41 -9.94 -16.30
C LEU A 69 2.18 -9.77 -17.21
N LYS A 70 2.37 -9.64 -18.53
CA LYS A 70 1.27 -9.60 -19.50
C LYS A 70 0.48 -10.90 -19.54
N ALA A 71 1.17 -12.06 -19.42
CA ALA A 71 0.50 -13.36 -19.33
C ALA A 71 -0.34 -13.48 -18.06
N LEU A 72 0.17 -13.02 -16.90
CA LEU A 72 -0.57 -12.98 -15.64
C LEU A 72 -1.78 -12.04 -15.73
N ALA A 73 -1.64 -10.86 -16.34
CA ALA A 73 -2.74 -9.94 -16.59
C ALA A 73 -3.84 -10.59 -17.46
N ALA A 74 -3.44 -11.22 -18.56
CA ALA A 74 -4.36 -11.93 -19.46
C ALA A 74 -5.06 -13.12 -18.79
N ALA A 75 -4.40 -13.76 -17.81
CA ALA A 75 -4.96 -14.83 -16.99
C ALA A 75 -5.85 -14.33 -15.83
N GLY A 76 -6.02 -13.01 -15.67
CA GLY A 76 -6.97 -12.39 -14.73
C GLY A 76 -6.35 -11.81 -13.45
N LEU A 77 -5.02 -11.71 -13.33
CA LEU A 77 -4.42 -10.93 -12.23
C LEU A 77 -4.66 -9.45 -12.50
N GLU A 78 -5.64 -8.86 -11.80
CA GLU A 78 -6.09 -7.49 -12.06
C GLU A 78 -5.22 -6.43 -11.38
N MET A 79 -4.77 -6.70 -10.15
CA MET A 79 -4.08 -5.69 -9.35
C MET A 79 -3.07 -6.30 -8.38
N VAL A 80 -1.95 -5.60 -8.21
CA VAL A 80 -0.90 -5.93 -7.23
C VAL A 80 -0.85 -4.84 -6.16
N TYR A 81 -0.81 -5.25 -4.89
CA TYR A 81 -0.61 -4.39 -3.74
C TYR A 81 0.87 -4.33 -3.41
N ILE A 82 1.43 -3.13 -3.43
CA ILE A 82 2.84 -2.88 -3.12
C ILE A 82 2.94 -2.03 -1.86
N GLY A 83 3.61 -2.56 -0.83
CA GLY A 83 4.07 -1.77 0.29
C GLY A 83 5.28 -0.94 -0.14
N ALA A 84 5.09 0.34 -0.43
CA ALA A 84 6.17 1.27 -0.69
C ALA A 84 6.80 1.79 0.62
N GLU A 85 5.99 1.96 1.63
CA GLU A 85 6.25 2.45 2.98
C GLU A 85 6.70 3.91 3.00
N SER A 86 7.66 4.30 2.15
CA SER A 86 8.23 5.64 2.04
C SER A 86 8.69 5.94 0.61
N GLY A 87 8.78 7.22 0.27
CA GLY A 87 9.52 7.70 -0.90
C GLY A 87 10.93 8.22 -0.57
N ASP A 88 11.31 8.26 0.71
CA ASP A 88 12.65 8.67 1.12
C ASP A 88 13.59 7.46 1.23
N ASP A 89 14.61 7.39 0.37
CA ASP A 89 15.58 6.29 0.34
C ASP A 89 16.31 6.11 1.67
N ARG A 90 16.52 7.19 2.46
CA ARG A 90 17.11 7.08 3.81
C ARG A 90 16.18 6.31 4.77
N VAL A 91 14.88 6.55 4.66
CA VAL A 91 13.87 5.82 5.43
C VAL A 91 13.80 4.38 4.95
N LEU A 92 13.79 4.15 3.65
CA LEU A 92 13.78 2.80 3.07
C LEU A 92 14.99 1.97 3.48
N GLU A 93 16.20 2.57 3.49
CA GLU A 93 17.42 1.94 3.98
C GLU A 93 17.33 1.62 5.47
N HIS A 94 16.86 2.56 6.28
CA HIS A 94 16.71 2.40 7.73
C HIS A 94 15.79 1.24 8.12
N ILE A 95 14.69 1.06 7.37
CA ILE A 95 13.74 -0.05 7.60
C ILE A 95 14.11 -1.34 6.85
N HIS A 96 15.27 -1.40 6.25
CA HIS A 96 15.76 -2.55 5.46
C HIS A 96 14.80 -2.99 4.36
N LYS A 97 14.27 -2.02 3.59
CA LYS A 97 13.32 -2.32 2.49
C LYS A 97 13.98 -2.97 1.28
N ASP A 98 15.32 -2.90 1.18
CA ASP A 98 16.14 -3.45 0.10
C ASP A 98 15.79 -2.97 -1.32
N VAL A 99 15.06 -1.89 -1.45
CA VAL A 99 14.72 -1.21 -2.72
C VAL A 99 14.70 0.29 -2.53
N THR A 100 15.00 1.03 -3.59
CA THR A 100 14.92 2.50 -3.63
C THR A 100 13.52 2.97 -4.09
N ALA A 101 13.19 4.24 -3.81
CA ALA A 101 11.97 4.87 -4.32
C ALA A 101 11.90 4.80 -5.86
N ALA A 102 13.02 4.99 -6.55
CA ALA A 102 13.10 4.87 -8.00
C ALA A 102 12.76 3.44 -8.50
N GLN A 103 13.21 2.42 -7.79
CA GLN A 103 12.87 1.03 -8.11
C GLN A 103 11.38 0.75 -7.85
N ILE A 104 10.81 1.28 -6.77
CA ILE A 104 9.38 1.16 -6.48
C ILE A 104 8.55 1.82 -7.59
N ALA A 105 8.92 3.04 -8.01
CA ALA A 105 8.27 3.74 -9.11
C ALA A 105 8.36 2.95 -10.42
N ALA A 106 9.53 2.43 -10.75
CA ALA A 106 9.76 1.61 -11.94
C ALA A 106 8.91 0.32 -11.93
N ALA A 107 8.74 -0.33 -10.78
CA ALA A 107 7.89 -1.50 -10.62
C ALA A 107 6.42 -1.17 -10.93
N GLY A 108 5.87 -0.10 -10.37
CA GLY A 108 4.49 0.31 -10.66
C GLY A 108 4.28 0.69 -12.12
N GLN A 109 5.21 1.44 -12.70
CA GLN A 109 5.17 1.76 -14.13
C GLN A 109 5.22 0.50 -15.02
N LYS A 110 6.00 -0.51 -14.61
CA LYS A 110 6.09 -1.79 -15.33
C LYS A 110 4.76 -2.55 -15.26
N LEU A 111 4.14 -2.64 -14.08
CA LEU A 111 2.81 -3.25 -13.93
C LEU A 111 1.78 -2.55 -14.83
N LYS A 112 1.75 -1.21 -14.81
CA LYS A 112 0.84 -0.41 -15.63
C LYS A 112 1.00 -0.69 -17.13
N ARG A 113 2.27 -0.74 -17.63
CA ARG A 113 2.54 -1.12 -19.04
C ARG A 113 2.08 -2.54 -19.39
N CYS A 114 2.06 -3.43 -18.40
CA CYS A 114 1.62 -4.81 -18.56
C CYS A 114 0.11 -5.02 -18.35
N GLY A 115 -0.66 -3.95 -18.05
CA GLY A 115 -2.11 -4.02 -17.86
C GLY A 115 -2.53 -4.46 -16.45
N ILE A 116 -1.63 -4.47 -15.48
CA ILE A 116 -1.91 -4.78 -14.07
C ILE A 116 -1.99 -3.47 -13.28
N LYS A 117 -3.09 -3.26 -12.59
CA LYS A 117 -3.29 -2.12 -11.68
C LYS A 117 -2.37 -2.21 -10.46
N THR A 118 -2.08 -1.08 -9.85
CA THR A 118 -1.27 -1.03 -8.62
C THR A 118 -2.02 -0.32 -7.51
N SER A 119 -1.98 -0.92 -6.31
CA SER A 119 -2.38 -0.29 -5.06
C SER A 119 -1.16 -0.11 -4.17
N VAL A 120 -0.84 1.12 -3.83
CA VAL A 120 0.38 1.47 -3.08
C VAL A 120 0.04 1.87 -1.66
N THR A 121 0.79 1.34 -0.71
CA THR A 121 0.68 1.71 0.71
C THR A 121 1.94 2.43 1.18
N LEU A 122 1.75 3.54 1.86
CA LEU A 122 2.77 4.34 2.55
C LEU A 122 2.50 4.33 4.06
N ILE A 123 3.51 4.61 4.88
CA ILE A 123 3.37 4.63 6.34
C ILE A 123 3.73 6.02 6.87
N SER A 124 2.73 6.74 7.36
CA SER A 124 2.87 8.03 8.03
C SER A 124 3.67 7.89 9.33
N GLY A 125 4.55 8.84 9.59
CA GLY A 125 5.38 8.87 10.79
C GLY A 125 6.66 8.04 10.70
N LEU A 126 6.89 7.32 9.60
CA LEU A 126 8.05 6.43 9.43
C LEU A 126 9.39 7.19 9.41
N GLY A 127 9.38 8.46 9.00
CA GLY A 127 10.55 9.33 9.03
C GLY A 127 10.89 9.90 10.43
N GLY A 128 10.05 9.66 11.44
CA GLY A 128 10.18 10.31 12.75
C GLY A 128 10.00 11.83 12.67
N ARG A 129 10.08 12.52 13.83
CA ARG A 129 9.84 13.97 13.89
C ARG A 129 10.80 14.79 13.03
N LYS A 130 12.07 14.38 12.95
CA LYS A 130 13.09 15.10 12.16
C LYS A 130 12.92 14.93 10.66
N GLY A 131 12.23 13.86 10.21
CA GLY A 131 12.07 13.51 8.81
C GLY A 131 10.72 13.86 8.20
N ILE A 132 9.78 14.47 8.94
CA ILE A 132 8.40 14.74 8.48
C ILE A 132 8.38 15.34 7.08
N ARG A 133 9.12 16.44 6.86
CA ARG A 133 9.08 17.17 5.59
C ARG A 133 9.61 16.36 4.43
N GLU A 134 10.79 15.78 4.57
CA GLU A 134 11.44 14.99 3.51
C GLU A 134 10.62 13.76 3.19
N HIS A 135 10.15 13.05 4.21
CA HIS A 135 9.32 11.86 4.05
C HIS A 135 8.02 12.18 3.29
N ALA A 136 7.32 13.26 3.66
CA ALA A 136 6.08 13.68 3.00
C ALA A 136 6.32 14.02 1.52
N ILE A 137 7.29 14.91 1.24
CA ILE A 137 7.56 15.39 -0.11
C ILE A 137 8.04 14.26 -1.03
N LYS A 138 9.02 13.48 -0.58
CA LYS A 138 9.56 12.37 -1.38
C LYS A 138 8.53 11.25 -1.60
N SER A 139 7.65 11.02 -0.63
CA SER A 139 6.53 10.08 -0.80
C SER A 139 5.52 10.58 -1.84
N ALA A 140 5.26 11.90 -1.90
CA ALA A 140 4.46 12.48 -2.97
C ALA A 140 5.15 12.35 -4.34
N GLU A 141 6.45 12.63 -4.41
CA GLU A 141 7.24 12.46 -5.64
C GLU A 141 7.23 11.02 -6.15
N LEU A 142 7.33 10.03 -5.25
CA LEU A 142 7.19 8.61 -5.60
C LEU A 142 5.82 8.32 -6.23
N ILE A 143 4.74 8.77 -5.60
CA ILE A 143 3.38 8.58 -6.12
C ILE A 143 3.19 9.29 -7.46
N ASN A 144 3.72 10.50 -7.63
CA ASN A 144 3.66 11.25 -8.89
C ASN A 144 4.37 10.51 -10.02
N GLN A 145 5.57 9.97 -9.77
CA GLN A 145 6.31 9.19 -10.76
C GLN A 145 5.62 7.88 -11.12
N MET A 146 5.00 7.23 -10.15
CA MET A 146 4.33 5.95 -10.32
C MET A 146 2.95 6.08 -10.96
N ASN A 147 2.20 7.10 -10.56
CA ASN A 147 0.79 7.33 -10.87
C ASN A 147 -0.05 6.05 -10.78
N PRO A 148 -0.15 5.44 -9.58
CA PRO A 148 -0.88 4.19 -9.37
C PRO A 148 -2.39 4.41 -9.44
N GLU A 149 -3.17 3.35 -9.60
CA GLU A 149 -4.64 3.43 -9.54
C GLU A 149 -5.15 3.70 -8.12
N TYR A 150 -4.43 3.20 -7.11
CA TYR A 150 -4.80 3.38 -5.70
C TYR A 150 -3.57 3.73 -4.87
N ALA A 151 -3.75 4.67 -3.94
CA ALA A 151 -2.78 4.99 -2.91
C ALA A 151 -3.44 5.05 -1.54
N SER A 152 -2.74 4.60 -0.51
CA SER A 152 -3.21 4.62 0.86
C SER A 152 -2.09 4.93 1.84
N PHE A 153 -2.46 5.50 2.99
CA PHE A 153 -1.58 5.60 4.14
C PHE A 153 -2.07 4.75 5.30
N LEU A 154 -1.11 4.21 6.03
CA LEU A 154 -1.24 3.69 7.38
C LEU A 154 -0.45 4.61 8.31
N THR A 155 -0.80 4.68 9.58
CA THR A 155 0.06 5.33 10.57
C THR A 155 0.96 4.30 11.23
N LEU A 156 2.23 4.64 11.43
CA LEU A 156 3.23 3.81 12.06
C LEU A 156 2.72 3.25 13.39
N ARG A 157 2.88 1.94 13.57
CA ARG A 157 2.68 1.24 14.84
C ARG A 157 3.97 0.57 15.26
N LEU A 158 4.35 0.77 16.49
CA LEU A 158 5.50 0.08 17.08
C LEU A 158 5.09 -1.27 17.63
N TYR A 159 5.92 -2.25 17.42
CA TYR A 159 5.78 -3.57 18.01
C TYR A 159 7.00 -3.87 18.88
N GLU A 160 6.73 -4.45 20.05
CA GLU A 160 7.77 -4.81 20.99
C GLU A 160 8.79 -5.77 20.35
N GLY A 161 10.08 -5.56 20.62
CA GLY A 161 11.17 -6.35 20.06
C GLY A 161 11.62 -5.94 18.65
N THR A 162 11.03 -4.91 18.05
CA THR A 162 11.51 -4.35 16.77
C THR A 162 12.60 -3.29 17.02
N GLN A 163 13.54 -3.15 16.06
CA GLN A 163 14.59 -2.13 16.09
C GLN A 163 14.00 -0.73 16.34
N MET A 164 13.01 -0.34 15.57
CA MET A 164 12.37 0.98 15.66
C MET A 164 11.73 1.23 17.04
N ASN A 165 11.18 0.19 17.69
CA ASN A 165 10.66 0.30 19.05
C ASN A 165 11.79 0.57 20.08
N GLU A 166 12.95 -0.04 19.91
CA GLU A 166 14.11 0.22 20.78
C GLU A 166 14.71 1.62 20.52
N GLU A 167 14.74 2.08 19.27
CA GLU A 167 15.16 3.45 18.91
C GLU A 167 14.25 4.51 19.56
N VAL A 168 12.95 4.27 19.61
CA VAL A 168 12.02 5.17 20.30
C VAL A 168 12.23 5.12 21.81
N LYS A 169 12.43 3.95 22.40
CA LYS A 169 12.70 3.82 23.83
C LYS A 169 14.03 4.48 24.25
N SER A 170 15.04 4.43 23.40
CA SER A 170 16.33 5.07 23.64
C SER A 170 16.34 6.59 23.40
N GLY A 171 15.30 7.11 22.71
CA GLY A 171 15.23 8.51 22.30
C GLY A 171 16.01 8.83 21.01
N GLU A 172 16.52 7.84 20.32
CA GLU A 172 17.18 7.99 19.02
C GLU A 172 16.17 8.41 17.94
N MET A 173 14.98 7.85 17.98
CA MET A 173 13.84 8.24 17.16
C MET A 173 12.73 8.85 18.01
N GLU A 174 12.18 9.99 17.58
CA GLU A 174 10.99 10.58 18.19
C GLU A 174 9.76 10.30 17.31
N LEU A 175 8.74 9.70 17.92
CA LEU A 175 7.44 9.55 17.26
C LEU A 175 6.78 10.91 17.05
N ILE A 176 6.03 11.01 15.97
CA ILE A 176 5.24 12.20 15.66
C ILE A 176 3.85 12.12 16.30
N THR A 177 3.36 13.26 16.73
CA THR A 177 2.03 13.44 17.35
C THR A 177 0.93 13.39 16.30
N PRO A 178 -0.35 13.26 16.70
CA PRO A 178 -1.48 13.37 15.76
C PRO A 178 -1.50 14.67 14.95
N ASP A 179 -1.12 15.80 15.54
CA ASP A 179 -0.99 17.08 14.84
C ASP A 179 0.12 17.05 13.78
N GLU A 180 1.25 16.44 14.11
CA GLU A 180 2.39 16.26 13.19
C GLU A 180 2.08 15.24 12.08
N ILE A 181 1.27 14.20 12.33
CA ILE A 181 0.73 13.30 11.29
C ILE A 181 -0.14 14.08 10.29
N VAL A 182 -0.97 15.00 10.80
CA VAL A 182 -1.78 15.87 9.92
C VAL A 182 -0.89 16.78 9.11
N GLU A 183 0.14 17.38 9.69
CA GLU A 183 1.11 18.23 8.99
C GLU A 183 1.86 17.44 7.88
N GLU A 184 2.29 16.22 8.17
CA GLU A 184 2.90 15.34 7.17
C GLU A 184 1.95 15.08 6.00
N MET A 185 0.67 14.81 6.28
CA MET A 185 -0.35 14.57 5.27
C MET A 185 -0.67 15.85 4.46
N GLU A 186 -0.71 17.03 5.09
CA GLU A 186 -0.87 18.31 4.40
C GLU A 186 0.29 18.57 3.43
N LEU A 187 1.53 18.34 3.89
CA LEU A 187 2.73 18.44 3.04
C LEU A 187 2.67 17.44 1.87
N PHE A 188 2.31 16.19 2.12
CA PHE A 188 2.16 15.18 1.09
C PHE A 188 1.11 15.62 0.04
N LEU A 189 -0.10 16.00 0.46
CA LEU A 189 -1.19 16.37 -0.45
C LEU A 189 -0.87 17.64 -1.27
N THR A 190 -0.14 18.58 -0.71
CA THR A 190 0.27 19.81 -1.44
C THR A 190 1.34 19.57 -2.50
N HIS A 191 2.02 18.42 -2.48
CA HIS A 191 3.04 18.04 -3.46
C HIS A 191 2.57 16.92 -4.43
N ILE A 192 1.32 16.49 -4.31
CA ILE A 192 0.74 15.46 -5.20
C ILE A 192 0.38 16.06 -6.56
N ASP A 193 0.83 15.34 -7.60
CA ASP A 193 0.43 15.49 -8.99
C ASP A 193 0.30 14.09 -9.62
N SER A 194 -0.77 13.39 -9.28
CA SER A 194 -1.04 12.01 -9.70
C SER A 194 -2.51 11.86 -10.11
N PRO A 195 -2.88 12.40 -11.28
CA PRO A 195 -4.27 12.51 -11.70
C PRO A 195 -4.95 11.14 -11.81
N GLY A 196 -6.16 11.04 -11.26
CA GLY A 196 -6.98 9.83 -11.29
C GLY A 196 -6.67 8.78 -10.23
N THR A 197 -5.58 8.93 -9.46
CA THR A 197 -5.28 8.03 -8.34
C THR A 197 -6.33 8.15 -7.25
N ILE A 198 -6.95 7.02 -6.89
CA ILE A 198 -7.92 6.95 -5.79
C ILE A 198 -7.16 6.84 -4.46
N PHE A 199 -7.38 7.81 -3.59
CA PHE A 199 -6.71 7.88 -2.29
C PHE A 199 -7.62 7.52 -1.12
N ARG A 200 -7.08 6.77 -0.14
CA ARG A 200 -7.81 6.36 1.07
C ARG A 200 -6.90 6.32 2.29
N THR A 201 -7.41 6.82 3.43
CA THR A 201 -6.79 6.65 4.76
C THR A 201 -7.78 6.05 5.76
N ASN A 202 -8.61 5.13 5.32
CA ASN A 202 -9.68 4.54 6.14
C ASN A 202 -9.21 3.43 7.10
N HIS A 203 -7.93 3.04 7.06
CA HIS A 203 -7.39 2.06 8.00
C HIS A 203 -7.50 2.55 9.46
N ALA A 204 -7.69 1.61 10.39
CA ALA A 204 -7.90 1.90 11.81
C ALA A 204 -6.73 2.62 12.50
N SER A 205 -5.50 2.52 11.97
CA SER A 205 -4.32 3.23 12.50
C SER A 205 -4.34 4.74 12.25
N ASN A 206 -5.13 5.22 11.27
CA ASN A 206 -5.09 6.62 10.88
C ASN A 206 -5.96 7.51 11.77
N TYR A 207 -5.44 8.68 12.12
CA TYR A 207 -6.13 9.67 12.95
C TYR A 207 -7.24 10.43 12.21
N VAL A 208 -7.08 10.64 10.89
CA VAL A 208 -8.07 11.29 10.04
C VAL A 208 -8.39 10.39 8.85
N VAL A 209 -9.69 10.22 8.57
CA VAL A 209 -10.14 9.45 7.41
C VAL A 209 -10.32 10.38 6.23
N LEU A 210 -9.47 10.22 5.22
CA LEU A 210 -9.57 10.91 3.94
C LEU A 210 -10.01 9.95 2.85
N ALA A 211 -10.75 10.48 1.89
CA ALA A 211 -11.16 9.76 0.69
C ALA A 211 -11.36 10.75 -0.46
N GLY A 212 -10.72 10.46 -1.59
CA GLY A 212 -10.83 11.31 -2.78
C GLY A 212 -10.04 10.76 -3.95
N THR A 213 -10.09 11.49 -5.05
CA THR A 213 -9.26 11.32 -6.23
C THR A 213 -8.22 12.42 -6.27
N PHE A 214 -6.94 12.07 -6.43
CA PHE A 214 -5.88 13.08 -6.50
C PHE A 214 -6.09 14.02 -7.68
N ASN A 215 -5.62 15.23 -7.54
CA ASN A 215 -5.81 16.41 -8.39
C ASN A 215 -7.24 16.99 -8.35
N GLU A 216 -8.27 16.17 -8.15
CA GLU A 216 -9.66 16.63 -8.10
C GLU A 216 -10.10 17.02 -6.67
N ASP A 217 -9.85 16.15 -5.69
CA ASP A 217 -10.36 16.27 -4.33
C ASP A 217 -9.31 16.82 -3.31
N ILE A 218 -8.12 17.21 -3.75
CA ILE A 218 -7.05 17.72 -2.84
C ILE A 218 -7.56 18.89 -1.96
N PRO A 219 -8.24 19.93 -2.50
CA PRO A 219 -8.71 21.02 -1.67
C PRO A 219 -9.68 20.57 -0.57
N LYS A 220 -10.55 19.61 -0.88
CA LYS A 220 -11.50 19.03 0.08
C LYS A 220 -10.77 18.26 1.18
N MET A 221 -9.76 17.45 0.82
CA MET A 221 -8.98 16.68 1.79
C MET A 221 -8.16 17.59 2.71
N LEU A 222 -7.55 18.65 2.17
CA LEU A 222 -6.84 19.66 2.97
C LEU A 222 -7.79 20.37 3.96
N ALA A 223 -9.00 20.76 3.53
CA ALA A 223 -9.99 21.34 4.41
C ALA A 223 -10.43 20.40 5.55
N GLN A 224 -10.51 19.08 5.29
CA GLN A 224 -10.80 18.08 6.31
C GLN A 224 -9.66 17.97 7.34
N LEU A 225 -8.40 18.01 6.90
CA LEU A 225 -7.22 18.01 7.78
C LEU A 225 -7.19 19.26 8.67
N GLU A 226 -7.42 20.43 8.08
CA GLU A 226 -7.49 21.71 8.82
C GLU A 226 -8.61 21.70 9.87
N ASP A 227 -9.81 21.20 9.54
CA ASP A 227 -10.91 21.07 10.49
C ASP A 227 -10.59 20.10 11.62
N ALA A 228 -9.98 18.94 11.31
CA ALA A 228 -9.57 17.97 12.31
C ALA A 228 -8.55 18.57 13.29
N LYS A 229 -7.55 19.30 12.79
CA LYS A 229 -6.53 19.99 13.59
C LYS A 229 -7.12 21.09 14.47
N LYS A 230 -7.96 21.96 13.91
CA LYS A 230 -8.64 23.03 14.66
C LYS A 230 -9.51 22.51 15.79
N ARG A 231 -10.22 21.41 15.57
CA ARG A 231 -11.15 20.84 16.55
C ARG A 231 -10.52 19.79 17.44
N GLN A 232 -9.24 19.44 17.22
CA GLN A 232 -8.56 18.32 17.91
C GLN A 232 -9.39 17.02 17.85
N ARG A 233 -10.03 16.77 16.69
CA ARG A 233 -10.90 15.62 16.45
C ARG A 233 -10.15 14.57 15.67
N TYR A 234 -9.40 13.77 16.40
CA TYR A 234 -8.71 12.62 15.86
C TYR A 234 -9.47 11.35 16.18
N ARG A 235 -9.42 10.42 15.23
CA ARG A 235 -9.93 9.08 15.46
C ARG A 235 -9.08 8.44 16.56
N LEU A 236 -9.73 8.05 17.65
CA LEU A 236 -9.04 7.28 18.70
C LEU A 236 -8.70 5.92 18.12
N GLU A 237 -7.47 5.49 18.33
CA GLU A 237 -7.00 4.19 17.90
C GLU A 237 -7.91 3.09 18.49
N GLU A 238 -8.51 2.27 17.64
CA GLU A 238 -9.44 1.22 18.06
C GLU A 238 -8.80 0.24 19.06
N TRP A 239 -7.48 0.02 18.98
CA TRP A 239 -6.77 -0.85 19.91
C TRP A 239 -6.69 -0.28 21.34
N ARG A 240 -6.78 1.03 21.54
CA ARG A 240 -6.92 1.63 22.89
C ARG A 240 -8.28 1.41 23.52
N ARG A 241 -9.25 0.91 22.76
CA ARG A 241 -10.59 0.58 23.28
C ARG A 241 -10.67 -0.83 23.88
N HIS A 242 -9.63 -1.62 23.71
CA HIS A 242 -9.57 -3.02 24.13
C HIS A 242 -8.46 -3.31 25.17
N ILE A 243 -7.90 -2.26 25.82
CA ILE A 243 -7.04 -2.38 27.00
C ILE A 243 -7.80 -1.91 28.23
#